data_a66588c3dcdcb5a57d90d6f4058935ab
#
_entry.id   a66588c3dcdcb5a57d90d6f4058935ab
#
_cell.length_a   1.000
_cell.length_b   1.000
_cell.length_c   1.000
_cell.angle_alpha   90.00
_cell.angle_beta   90.00
_cell.angle_gamma   90.00
#
_symmetry.space_group_name_H-M   'P 1'
#
loop_
_entity.id
_entity.type
_entity.pdbx_description
1 polymer ?
#
loop_
_entity_poly.entity_id
_entity_poly.type
_entity_poly.pdbx_seq_one_letter_code
_entity_poly.pdbx_strand_id
1 'polypeptide(L)'
;MPDKNQKTLNTQDVLSMKGSGYYSKRTAGAKNAIDSIREILERAMLSLSQTEILRFADFGAADGGTSQELWYNLIKLLRSRGDNRAIEIIYTDLASNDFSTLFKNMQGMHGEKDLAYQRIFDNVFVHGCGTGFHQQLLAAGSLSLGFSATAMHYVSEKPCQINNHVHVVGADISEKKQFMAQAATDWESILLSRAKELSPGGRFVCMNFGIDEKGRYLGNTGGHSMFDQFNQHWSAHFDQGIITREEYINATFAQHYRTLDEFCAPFSLSLIHISEPTRPSV
;
A
#
# COMPACT_ATOMS: atom_id res chain seq x y z
N MET A 1 -13.05 24.83 -25.68
CA MET A 1 -11.65 24.41 -25.64
C MET A 1 -11.34 24.11 -24.20
N PRO A 2 -10.89 22.90 -23.82
CA PRO A 2 -10.55 22.63 -22.45
C PRO A 2 -9.34 23.47 -22.07
N ASP A 3 -9.38 24.04 -20.88
CA ASP A 3 -8.35 24.89 -20.30
C ASP A 3 -7.06 24.06 -20.12
N LYS A 4 -6.01 24.42 -20.88
CA LYS A 4 -4.72 23.71 -20.93
C LYS A 4 -3.82 23.95 -19.71
N ASN A 5 -4.34 24.56 -18.64
CA ASN A 5 -3.54 24.96 -17.48
C ASN A 5 -3.88 24.22 -16.18
N GLN A 6 -4.61 23.12 -16.22
CA GLN A 6 -4.74 22.27 -15.04
C GLN A 6 -3.47 21.42 -14.88
N LYS A 7 -2.57 21.92 -14.04
CA LYS A 7 -1.37 21.20 -13.60
C LYS A 7 -1.82 19.96 -12.82
N THR A 8 -1.62 18.77 -13.37
CA THR A 8 -1.79 17.53 -12.61
C THR A 8 -0.87 17.58 -11.40
N LEU A 9 -1.44 17.46 -10.21
CA LEU A 9 -0.65 17.42 -8.97
C LEU A 9 -0.17 15.98 -8.77
N ASN A 10 1.15 15.80 -8.74
CA ASN A 10 1.75 14.53 -8.39
C ASN A 10 1.32 14.16 -6.96
N THR A 11 0.88 12.94 -6.74
CA THR A 11 0.49 12.44 -5.41
C THR A 11 1.59 12.58 -4.37
N GLN A 12 2.86 12.50 -4.79
CA GLN A 12 4.02 12.72 -3.93
C GLN A 12 4.11 14.16 -3.38
N ASP A 13 3.55 15.14 -4.10
CA ASP A 13 3.52 16.54 -3.66
C ASP A 13 2.32 16.84 -2.74
N VAL A 14 1.30 15.97 -2.72
CA VAL A 14 0.02 16.19 -2.04
C VAL A 14 -0.16 15.29 -0.81
N LEU A 15 0.42 14.08 -0.80
CA LEU A 15 0.32 13.16 0.32
C LEU A 15 1.32 13.55 1.42
N SER A 16 0.77 14.01 2.55
CA SER A 16 1.52 14.19 3.78
C SER A 16 1.31 12.98 4.69
N MET A 17 2.36 12.19 4.88
CA MET A 17 2.33 11.10 5.83
C MET A 17 2.45 11.64 7.26
N LYS A 18 1.57 11.19 8.15
CA LYS A 18 1.61 11.60 9.56
C LYS A 18 2.72 10.85 10.29
N GLY A 19 3.76 11.58 10.71
CA GLY A 19 4.92 11.03 11.42
C GLY A 19 4.64 10.65 12.88
N SER A 20 5.71 10.44 13.65
CA SER A 20 5.71 10.20 15.11
C SER A 20 5.00 8.91 15.57
N GLY A 21 5.04 7.86 14.73
CA GLY A 21 4.45 6.56 15.08
C GLY A 21 2.92 6.55 15.08
N TYR A 22 2.30 7.40 14.28
CA TYR A 22 0.84 7.49 14.18
C TYR A 22 0.24 6.17 13.69
N TYR A 23 0.80 5.58 12.64
CA TYR A 23 0.28 4.36 12.03
C TYR A 23 0.39 3.17 12.97
N SER A 24 1.54 2.95 13.59
CA SER A 24 1.74 1.87 14.58
C SER A 24 0.75 1.92 15.75
N LYS A 25 0.31 3.10 16.16
CA LYS A 25 -0.55 3.29 17.34
C LYS A 25 -2.03 3.33 17.04
N ARG A 26 -2.44 3.62 15.81
CA ARG A 26 -3.83 3.98 15.47
C ARG A 26 -4.45 3.12 14.37
N THR A 27 -3.75 2.15 13.83
CA THR A 27 -4.23 1.34 12.69
C THR A 27 -4.46 -0.13 13.06
N ALA A 28 -5.13 -0.40 14.18
CA ALA A 28 -5.49 -1.76 14.60
C ALA A 28 -6.22 -2.55 13.49
N GLY A 29 -7.08 -1.88 12.71
CA GLY A 29 -7.75 -2.50 11.57
C GLY A 29 -6.78 -2.98 10.48
N ALA A 30 -5.73 -2.21 10.17
CA ALA A 30 -4.71 -2.61 9.20
C ALA A 30 -3.88 -3.79 9.72
N LYS A 31 -3.55 -3.80 11.02
CA LYS A 31 -2.86 -4.93 11.65
C LYS A 31 -3.70 -6.21 11.57
N ASN A 32 -4.98 -6.15 11.94
CA ASN A 32 -5.89 -7.31 11.85
C ASN A 32 -6.02 -7.83 10.41
N ALA A 33 -6.06 -6.91 9.43
CA ALA A 33 -6.10 -7.28 8.03
C ALA A 33 -4.80 -7.99 7.59
N ILE A 34 -3.63 -7.50 8.00
CA ILE A 34 -2.34 -8.16 7.75
C ILE A 34 -2.31 -9.54 8.40
N ASP A 35 -2.79 -9.68 9.62
CA ASP A 35 -2.86 -10.96 10.32
C ASP A 35 -3.75 -11.99 9.59
N SER A 36 -4.81 -11.54 8.91
CA SER A 36 -5.71 -12.41 8.15
C SER A 36 -5.05 -13.09 6.94
N ILE A 37 -3.97 -12.51 6.40
CA ILE A 37 -3.23 -13.07 5.24
C ILE A 37 -1.90 -13.72 5.63
N ARG A 38 -1.63 -13.88 6.92
CA ARG A 38 -0.38 -14.47 7.43
C ARG A 38 -0.08 -15.83 6.79
N GLU A 39 -1.05 -16.73 6.72
CA GLU A 39 -0.86 -18.07 6.14
C GLU A 39 -0.51 -18.01 4.64
N ILE A 40 -1.01 -17.01 3.91
CA ILE A 40 -0.67 -16.80 2.50
C ILE A 40 0.80 -16.40 2.39
N LEU A 41 1.25 -15.48 3.25
CA LEU A 41 2.64 -15.02 3.28
C LEU A 41 3.59 -16.12 3.73
N GLU A 42 3.23 -16.93 4.73
CA GLU A 42 4.01 -18.07 5.16
C GLU A 42 4.18 -19.11 4.02
N ARG A 43 3.10 -19.43 3.30
CA ARG A 43 3.17 -20.33 2.13
C ARG A 43 4.03 -19.72 1.01
N ALA A 44 3.85 -18.43 0.71
CA ALA A 44 4.65 -17.74 -0.29
C ALA A 44 6.14 -17.80 0.07
N MET A 45 6.48 -17.48 1.30
CA MET A 45 7.86 -17.52 1.80
C MET A 45 8.47 -18.92 1.76
N LEU A 46 7.72 -19.96 2.17
CA LEU A 46 8.19 -21.34 2.15
C LEU A 46 8.34 -21.92 0.73
N SER A 47 7.74 -21.27 -0.28
CA SER A 47 7.87 -21.66 -1.70
C SER A 47 9.01 -20.94 -2.43
N LEU A 48 9.76 -20.07 -1.75
CA LEU A 48 10.83 -19.30 -2.39
C LEU A 48 11.98 -20.19 -2.86
N SER A 49 12.58 -19.82 -3.98
CA SER A 49 13.77 -20.49 -4.51
C SER A 49 14.96 -20.36 -3.55
N GLN A 50 15.89 -21.31 -3.67
CA GLN A 50 17.14 -21.27 -2.92
C GLN A 50 18.04 -20.14 -3.47
N THR A 51 18.26 -19.12 -2.66
CA THR A 51 19.15 -17.98 -2.91
C THR A 51 20.11 -17.84 -1.73
N GLU A 52 21.26 -17.21 -1.91
CA GLU A 52 22.19 -16.95 -0.79
C GLU A 52 21.64 -15.94 0.20
N ILE A 53 20.92 -14.95 -0.31
CA ILE A 53 20.31 -13.88 0.48
C ILE A 53 18.80 -13.84 0.17
N LEU A 54 17.99 -13.77 1.20
CA LEU A 54 16.56 -13.51 1.09
C LEU A 54 16.32 -12.00 1.14
N ARG A 55 15.90 -11.42 0.02
CA ARG A 55 15.54 -10.01 -0.03
C ARG A 55 14.04 -9.86 -0.01
N PHE A 56 13.53 -9.22 1.04
CA PHE A 56 12.13 -8.90 1.24
C PHE A 56 11.90 -7.41 1.06
N ALA A 57 10.73 -7.01 0.59
CA ALA A 57 10.35 -5.60 0.52
C ALA A 57 8.94 -5.38 1.04
N ASP A 58 8.76 -4.29 1.77
CA ASP A 58 7.48 -3.79 2.29
C ASP A 58 7.15 -2.47 1.58
N PHE A 59 6.16 -2.51 0.68
CA PHE A 59 5.81 -1.39 -0.19
C PHE A 59 4.68 -0.56 0.42
N GLY A 60 4.94 0.72 0.71
CA GLY A 60 4.02 1.62 1.40
C GLY A 60 3.99 1.35 2.91
N ALA A 61 5.17 1.24 3.49
CA ALA A 61 5.38 0.74 4.85
C ALA A 61 5.07 1.74 5.97
N ALA A 62 4.89 3.02 5.66
CA ALA A 62 4.76 4.11 6.63
C ALA A 62 5.85 4.07 7.72
N ASP A 63 5.47 3.96 9.01
CA ASP A 63 6.42 3.85 10.12
C ASP A 63 6.87 2.39 10.42
N GLY A 64 6.48 1.43 9.57
CA GLY A 64 6.84 0.02 9.65
C GLY A 64 6.20 -0.76 10.79
N GLY A 65 5.58 -0.08 11.76
CA GLY A 65 5.08 -0.74 12.97
C GLY A 65 3.88 -1.65 12.72
N THR A 66 3.09 -1.37 11.69
CA THR A 66 1.91 -2.19 11.34
C THR A 66 2.31 -3.58 10.85
N SER A 67 3.41 -3.71 10.12
CA SER A 67 3.93 -4.96 9.57
C SER A 67 5.04 -5.60 10.42
N GLN A 68 5.50 -4.95 11.48
CA GLN A 68 6.63 -5.40 12.29
C GLN A 68 6.43 -6.82 12.86
N GLU A 69 5.26 -7.12 13.41
CA GLU A 69 4.94 -8.44 13.96
C GLU A 69 4.87 -9.51 12.86
N LEU A 70 4.36 -9.17 11.69
CA LEU A 70 4.38 -10.07 10.53
C LEU A 70 5.81 -10.49 10.19
N TRP A 71 6.71 -9.53 9.99
CA TRP A 71 8.11 -9.81 9.67
C TRP A 71 8.81 -10.61 10.77
N TYR A 72 8.56 -10.27 12.03
CA TYR A 72 9.06 -11.05 13.17
C TYR A 72 8.63 -12.52 13.08
N ASN A 73 7.35 -12.79 12.83
CA ASN A 73 6.82 -14.14 12.76
C ASN A 73 7.35 -14.92 11.56
N LEU A 74 7.48 -14.27 10.39
CA LEU A 74 8.04 -14.89 9.18
C LEU A 74 9.53 -15.25 9.38
N ILE A 75 10.33 -14.36 9.98
CA ILE A 75 11.74 -14.62 10.28
C ILE A 75 11.84 -15.77 11.30
N LYS A 76 11.05 -15.72 12.37
CA LYS A 76 11.00 -16.77 13.40
C LYS A 76 10.68 -18.12 12.78
N LEU A 77 9.74 -18.19 11.85
CA LEU A 77 9.39 -19.42 11.13
C LEU A 77 10.59 -19.94 10.32
N LEU A 78 11.29 -19.10 9.56
CA LEU A 78 12.50 -19.50 8.83
C LEU A 78 13.57 -20.06 9.78
N ARG A 79 13.90 -19.34 10.84
CA ARG A 79 14.92 -19.74 11.83
C ARG A 79 14.55 -21.05 12.54
N SER A 80 13.27 -21.26 12.86
CA SER A 80 12.79 -22.52 13.46
C SER A 80 12.93 -23.73 12.54
N ARG A 81 13.00 -23.50 11.23
CA ARG A 81 13.24 -24.53 10.21
C ARG A 81 14.71 -24.72 9.86
N GLY A 82 15.60 -24.04 10.55
CA GLY A 82 17.05 -24.10 10.32
C GLY A 82 17.55 -23.25 9.15
N ASP A 83 16.71 -22.41 8.59
CA ASP A 83 17.13 -21.46 7.53
C ASP A 83 17.81 -20.26 8.17
N ASN A 84 19.14 -20.20 8.06
CA ASN A 84 19.98 -19.14 8.64
C ASN A 84 20.54 -18.19 7.58
N ARG A 85 19.99 -18.20 6.34
CA ARG A 85 20.39 -17.26 5.30
C ARG A 85 20.27 -15.82 5.78
N ALA A 86 21.08 -14.95 5.19
CA ALA A 86 20.95 -13.51 5.38
C ALA A 86 19.58 -13.04 4.85
N ILE A 87 18.94 -12.17 5.62
CA ILE A 87 17.66 -11.55 5.26
C ILE A 87 17.86 -10.04 5.19
N GLU A 88 17.54 -9.46 4.04
CA GLU A 88 17.44 -8.02 3.87
C GLU A 88 15.96 -7.64 3.78
N ILE A 89 15.51 -6.73 4.63
CA ILE A 89 14.14 -6.17 4.55
C ILE A 89 14.24 -4.71 4.14
N ILE A 90 13.64 -4.39 3.01
CA ILE A 90 13.64 -3.05 2.42
C ILE A 90 12.25 -2.44 2.62
N TYR A 91 12.15 -1.46 3.50
CA TYR A 91 10.94 -0.67 3.67
C TYR A 91 10.92 0.46 2.66
N THR A 92 9.87 0.52 1.86
CA THR A 92 9.70 1.56 0.84
C THR A 92 8.49 2.43 1.12
N ASP A 93 8.64 3.72 0.93
CA ASP A 93 7.56 4.70 1.04
C ASP A 93 7.94 5.98 0.27
N LEU A 94 7.10 7.00 0.29
CA LEU A 94 7.43 8.30 -0.28
C LEU A 94 8.68 8.90 0.39
N ALA A 95 9.41 9.74 -0.34
CA ALA A 95 10.60 10.41 0.20
C ALA A 95 10.30 11.28 1.44
N SER A 96 9.07 11.77 1.57
CA SER A 96 8.59 12.55 2.71
C SER A 96 8.24 11.71 3.94
N ASN A 97 8.31 10.37 3.87
CA ASN A 97 8.01 9.49 5.00
C ASN A 97 8.98 9.69 6.17
N ASP A 98 8.49 9.50 7.39
CA ASP A 98 9.30 9.54 8.61
C ASP A 98 10.11 8.25 8.80
N PHE A 99 11.14 8.06 7.96
CA PHE A 99 12.06 6.92 8.05
C PHE A 99 12.83 6.89 9.39
N SER A 100 12.99 8.04 10.06
CA SER A 100 13.63 8.09 11.38
C SER A 100 12.80 7.29 12.40
N THR A 101 11.48 7.49 12.40
CA THR A 101 10.59 6.71 13.28
C THR A 101 10.56 5.24 12.88
N LEU A 102 10.57 4.91 11.59
CA LEU A 102 10.64 3.54 11.10
C LEU A 102 11.87 2.81 11.66
N PHE A 103 13.06 3.38 11.50
CA PHE A 103 14.29 2.75 12.03
C PHE A 103 14.30 2.63 13.54
N LYS A 104 13.74 3.61 14.28
CA LYS A 104 13.59 3.52 15.73
C LYS A 104 12.65 2.38 16.15
N ASN A 105 11.55 2.14 15.41
CA ASN A 105 10.67 0.99 15.63
C ASN A 105 11.44 -0.32 15.42
N MET A 106 12.16 -0.47 14.30
CA MET A 106 12.94 -1.68 13.99
C MET A 106 14.07 -1.96 15.00
N GLN A 107 14.60 -0.91 15.62
CA GLN A 107 15.60 -1.01 16.68
C GLN A 107 15.01 -1.17 18.10
N GLY A 108 13.68 -1.22 18.24
CA GLY A 108 13.01 -1.33 19.53
C GLY A 108 13.18 -0.09 20.43
N MET A 109 13.51 1.07 19.84
CA MET A 109 13.56 2.35 20.56
C MET A 109 12.16 2.93 20.77
N HIS A 110 11.23 2.60 19.87
CA HIS A 110 9.82 2.90 19.93
C HIS A 110 9.01 1.61 19.71
N GLY A 111 7.74 1.58 20.12
CA GLY A 111 6.86 0.44 19.93
C GLY A 111 7.23 -0.78 20.79
N GLU A 112 7.00 -1.97 20.25
CA GLU A 112 7.15 -3.25 20.95
C GLU A 112 8.59 -3.77 20.82
N LYS A 113 9.36 -3.67 21.90
CA LYS A 113 10.78 -4.10 21.93
C LYS A 113 10.96 -5.58 21.62
N ASP A 114 9.99 -6.41 22.01
CA ASP A 114 10.00 -7.85 21.81
C ASP A 114 9.77 -8.25 20.34
N LEU A 115 9.40 -7.30 19.49
CA LEU A 115 9.26 -7.46 18.05
C LEU A 115 10.39 -6.82 17.24
N ALA A 116 11.43 -6.31 17.90
CA ALA A 116 12.60 -5.71 17.24
C ALA A 116 13.48 -6.80 16.59
N TYR A 117 12.97 -7.44 15.57
CA TYR A 117 13.54 -8.63 14.95
C TYR A 117 14.98 -8.47 14.47
N GLN A 118 15.39 -7.27 14.04
CA GLN A 118 16.78 -6.99 13.65
C GLN A 118 17.77 -7.13 14.83
N ARG A 119 17.28 -7.01 16.06
CA ARG A 119 18.09 -7.19 17.28
C ARG A 119 17.96 -8.58 17.88
N ILE A 120 16.91 -9.30 17.52
CA ILE A 120 16.55 -10.62 18.10
C ILE A 120 17.13 -11.75 17.27
N PHE A 121 17.17 -11.59 15.95
CA PHE A 121 17.65 -12.62 15.04
C PHE A 121 18.96 -12.20 14.38
N ASP A 122 19.90 -13.15 14.28
CA ASP A 122 21.14 -12.96 13.54
C ASP A 122 20.88 -12.90 12.03
N ASN A 123 21.78 -12.25 11.30
CA ASN A 123 21.75 -12.14 9.84
C ASN A 123 20.48 -11.48 9.28
N VAL A 124 19.95 -10.46 9.99
CA VAL A 124 18.80 -9.66 9.53
C VAL A 124 19.19 -8.20 9.41
N PHE A 125 19.00 -7.64 8.23
CA PHE A 125 19.38 -6.28 7.87
C PHE A 125 18.15 -5.50 7.43
N VAL A 126 18.05 -4.23 7.83
CA VAL A 126 16.93 -3.35 7.49
C VAL A 126 17.43 -2.15 6.70
N HIS A 127 16.75 -1.87 5.60
CA HIS A 127 17.04 -0.76 4.69
C HIS A 127 15.78 0.09 4.48
N GLY A 128 15.96 1.33 4.04
CA GLY A 128 14.88 2.22 3.64
C GLY A 128 15.07 2.70 2.20
N CYS A 129 13.97 2.82 1.45
CA CYS A 129 13.93 3.37 0.11
C CYS A 129 12.86 4.45 0.03
N GLY A 130 13.26 5.71 -0.10
CA GLY A 130 12.38 6.88 -0.16
C GLY A 130 11.86 7.13 -1.58
N THR A 131 11.15 6.14 -2.16
CA THR A 131 10.62 6.23 -3.53
C THR A 131 9.27 5.53 -3.61
N GLY A 132 8.30 6.15 -4.28
CA GLY A 132 6.95 5.61 -4.44
C GLY A 132 6.91 4.34 -5.27
N PHE A 133 6.01 3.44 -4.92
CA PHE A 133 5.90 2.07 -5.48
C PHE A 133 5.37 2.00 -6.92
N HIS A 134 4.97 3.10 -7.53
CA HIS A 134 4.48 3.14 -8.91
C HIS A 134 5.57 2.89 -9.96
N GLN A 135 6.83 2.86 -9.55
CA GLN A 135 7.99 2.61 -10.42
C GLN A 135 8.88 1.49 -9.88
N GLN A 136 9.86 1.07 -10.66
CA GLN A 136 10.85 0.09 -10.22
C GLN A 136 11.72 0.69 -9.10
N LEU A 137 11.85 -0.03 -7.98
CA LEU A 137 12.59 0.40 -6.79
C LEU A 137 13.83 -0.46 -6.53
N LEU A 138 13.80 -1.70 -6.97
CA LEU A 138 14.85 -2.68 -6.72
C LEU A 138 15.49 -3.15 -8.03
N ALA A 139 16.71 -3.63 -7.94
CA ALA A 139 17.39 -4.22 -9.10
C ALA A 139 16.58 -5.39 -9.66
N ALA A 140 16.63 -5.54 -11.00
CA ALA A 140 15.93 -6.63 -11.67
C ALA A 140 16.37 -8.00 -11.12
N GLY A 141 15.42 -8.89 -10.90
CA GLY A 141 15.66 -10.26 -10.43
C GLY A 141 16.23 -10.36 -9.01
N SER A 142 16.11 -9.33 -8.18
CA SER A 142 16.72 -9.30 -6.85
C SER A 142 15.77 -9.56 -5.67
N LEU A 143 14.46 -9.45 -5.89
CA LEU A 143 13.44 -9.53 -4.84
C LEU A 143 12.94 -10.96 -4.65
N SER A 144 13.09 -11.52 -3.46
CA SER A 144 12.56 -12.84 -3.11
C SER A 144 11.08 -12.78 -2.74
N LEU A 145 10.70 -11.84 -1.88
CA LEU A 145 9.31 -11.65 -1.45
C LEU A 145 8.97 -10.16 -1.36
N GLY A 146 8.01 -9.72 -2.17
CA GLY A 146 7.40 -8.41 -2.06
C GLY A 146 6.08 -8.48 -1.30
N PHE A 147 5.85 -7.51 -0.45
CA PHE A 147 4.62 -7.36 0.33
C PHE A 147 4.12 -5.92 0.24
N SER A 148 2.82 -5.76 0.17
CA SER A 148 2.16 -4.46 0.36
C SER A 148 0.81 -4.67 1.03
N ALA A 149 0.52 -3.84 2.02
CA ALA A 149 -0.78 -3.85 2.69
C ALA A 149 -1.39 -2.44 2.70
N THR A 150 -2.62 -2.33 2.22
CA THR A 150 -3.45 -1.12 2.31
C THR A 150 -2.78 0.17 1.77
N ALA A 151 -1.92 0.06 0.77
CA ALA A 151 -1.20 1.19 0.19
C ALA A 151 -1.46 1.41 -1.30
N MET A 152 -1.56 0.34 -2.11
CA MET A 152 -1.57 0.45 -3.58
C MET A 152 -2.94 0.85 -4.19
N HIS A 153 -3.83 1.40 -3.38
CA HIS A 153 -5.05 2.07 -3.83
C HIS A 153 -4.84 3.58 -4.06
N TYR A 154 -3.71 4.14 -3.63
CA TYR A 154 -3.33 5.50 -3.99
C TYR A 154 -2.93 5.56 -5.46
N VAL A 155 -3.43 6.58 -6.18
CA VAL A 155 -3.02 6.86 -7.56
C VAL A 155 -1.75 7.71 -7.59
N SER A 156 -0.94 7.56 -8.64
CA SER A 156 0.33 8.30 -8.79
C SER A 156 0.12 9.79 -8.95
N GLU A 157 -1.00 10.18 -9.58
CA GLU A 157 -1.42 11.57 -9.75
C GLU A 157 -2.94 11.68 -9.74
N LYS A 158 -3.47 12.84 -9.38
CA LYS A 158 -4.91 13.13 -9.51
C LYS A 158 -5.22 13.45 -10.96
N PRO A 159 -5.99 12.63 -11.68
CA PRO A 159 -6.27 12.82 -13.10
C PRO A 159 -7.21 14.01 -13.36
N CYS A 160 -8.01 14.38 -12.36
CA CYS A 160 -8.90 15.53 -12.38
C CYS A 160 -9.23 15.97 -10.96
N GLN A 161 -9.85 17.15 -10.83
CA GLN A 161 -10.47 17.59 -9.59
C GLN A 161 -11.82 16.90 -9.40
N ILE A 162 -12.14 16.55 -8.15
CA ILE A 162 -13.48 16.11 -7.75
C ILE A 162 -14.20 17.33 -7.17
N ASN A 163 -15.30 17.72 -7.82
CA ASN A 163 -15.91 19.02 -7.53
C ASN A 163 -16.86 19.03 -6.32
N ASN A 164 -17.52 17.92 -6.05
CA ASN A 164 -18.62 17.88 -5.09
C ASN A 164 -18.46 16.78 -4.03
N HIS A 165 -17.30 16.14 -3.97
CA HIS A 165 -17.05 15.09 -3.00
C HIS A 165 -15.57 15.00 -2.63
N VAL A 166 -15.26 14.53 -1.42
CA VAL A 166 -13.87 14.37 -0.94
C VAL A 166 -13.18 13.13 -1.49
N HIS A 167 -13.94 12.17 -2.02
CA HIS A 167 -13.40 10.89 -2.50
C HIS A 167 -14.10 10.44 -3.80
N VAL A 168 -13.38 9.71 -4.65
CA VAL A 168 -13.89 9.22 -5.95
C VAL A 168 -15.17 8.38 -5.86
N VAL A 169 -15.43 7.72 -4.73
CA VAL A 169 -16.67 6.94 -4.54
C VAL A 169 -17.95 7.78 -4.69
N GLY A 170 -17.90 9.07 -4.30
CA GLY A 170 -19.01 10.00 -4.44
C GLY A 170 -18.87 10.99 -5.62
N ALA A 171 -17.81 10.87 -6.43
CA ALA A 171 -17.57 11.70 -7.60
C ALA A 171 -18.59 11.45 -8.72
N ASP A 172 -18.68 12.35 -9.70
CA ASP A 172 -19.52 12.14 -10.86
C ASP A 172 -18.97 11.06 -11.80
N ILE A 173 -19.77 10.66 -12.81
CA ILE A 173 -19.43 9.58 -13.74
C ILE A 173 -18.17 9.93 -14.55
N SER A 174 -18.00 11.19 -14.94
CA SER A 174 -16.85 11.63 -15.74
C SER A 174 -15.57 11.63 -14.91
N GLU A 175 -15.63 12.13 -13.68
CA GLU A 175 -14.54 12.13 -12.73
C GLU A 175 -14.12 10.70 -12.36
N LYS A 176 -15.11 9.81 -12.06
CA LYS A 176 -14.86 8.38 -11.79
C LYS A 176 -14.12 7.68 -12.93
N LYS A 177 -14.52 7.94 -14.20
CA LYS A 177 -13.85 7.35 -15.37
C LYS A 177 -12.40 7.76 -15.48
N GLN A 178 -12.07 9.00 -15.17
CA GLN A 178 -10.67 9.50 -15.20
C GLN A 178 -9.84 8.83 -14.12
N PHE A 179 -10.36 8.75 -12.88
CA PHE A 179 -9.68 8.04 -11.78
C PHE A 179 -9.50 6.55 -12.08
N MET A 180 -10.50 5.88 -12.66
CA MET A 180 -10.43 4.48 -13.06
C MET A 180 -9.33 4.26 -14.12
N ALA A 181 -9.25 5.14 -15.13
CA ALA A 181 -8.22 5.06 -16.15
C ALA A 181 -6.81 5.25 -15.57
N GLN A 182 -6.62 6.27 -14.71
CA GLN A 182 -5.35 6.47 -14.02
C GLN A 182 -4.99 5.27 -13.15
N ALA A 183 -5.94 4.78 -12.36
CA ALA A 183 -5.73 3.63 -11.49
C ALA A 183 -5.39 2.34 -12.24
N ALA A 184 -5.94 2.14 -13.45
CA ALA A 184 -5.59 1.01 -14.31
C ALA A 184 -4.14 1.10 -14.80
N THR A 185 -3.72 2.27 -15.28
CA THR A 185 -2.34 2.55 -15.71
C THR A 185 -1.35 2.35 -14.55
N ASP A 186 -1.68 2.88 -13.37
CA ASP A 186 -0.86 2.75 -12.17
C ASP A 186 -0.70 1.29 -11.75
N TRP A 187 -1.80 0.53 -11.75
CA TRP A 187 -1.78 -0.87 -11.33
C TRP A 187 -0.94 -1.73 -12.27
N GLU A 188 -1.06 -1.52 -13.59
CA GLU A 188 -0.20 -2.17 -14.57
C GLU A 188 1.28 -1.83 -14.35
N SER A 189 1.61 -0.55 -14.16
CA SER A 189 2.98 -0.10 -13.89
C SER A 189 3.56 -0.70 -12.60
N ILE A 190 2.75 -0.78 -11.54
CA ILE A 190 3.13 -1.42 -10.28
C ILE A 190 3.46 -2.89 -10.53
N LEU A 191 2.57 -3.63 -11.20
CA LEU A 191 2.76 -5.06 -11.43
C LEU A 191 3.97 -5.36 -12.32
N LEU A 192 4.17 -4.59 -13.40
CA LEU A 192 5.34 -4.72 -14.28
C LEU A 192 6.63 -4.43 -13.54
N SER A 193 6.65 -3.42 -12.68
CA SER A 193 7.81 -3.10 -11.85
C SER A 193 8.12 -4.23 -10.87
N ARG A 194 7.11 -4.75 -10.19
CA ARG A 194 7.26 -5.90 -9.26
C ARG A 194 7.71 -7.15 -10.00
N ALA A 195 7.12 -7.46 -11.17
CA ALA A 195 7.52 -8.60 -11.99
C ALA A 195 9.00 -8.53 -12.43
N LYS A 196 9.48 -7.32 -12.77
CA LYS A 196 10.89 -7.11 -13.13
C LYS A 196 11.83 -7.26 -11.93
N GLU A 197 11.42 -6.86 -10.75
CA GLU A 197 12.21 -6.94 -9.52
C GLU A 197 12.30 -8.36 -8.95
N LEU A 198 11.25 -9.17 -9.12
CA LEU A 198 11.21 -10.52 -8.57
C LEU A 198 12.32 -11.41 -9.17
N SER A 199 13.01 -12.10 -8.27
CA SER A 199 13.92 -13.18 -8.65
C SER A 199 13.14 -14.39 -9.19
N PRO A 200 13.78 -15.31 -9.95
CA PRO A 200 13.12 -16.55 -10.35
C PRO A 200 12.55 -17.30 -9.13
N GLY A 201 11.25 -17.57 -9.15
CA GLY A 201 10.53 -18.16 -8.02
C GLY A 201 10.18 -17.18 -6.90
N GLY A 202 10.49 -15.90 -7.04
CA GLY A 202 10.06 -14.86 -6.11
C GLY A 202 8.54 -14.68 -6.10
N ARG A 203 8.02 -14.08 -5.05
CA ARG A 203 6.57 -13.88 -4.85
C ARG A 203 6.27 -12.41 -4.51
N PHE A 204 5.12 -11.94 -4.97
CA PHE A 204 4.55 -10.68 -4.55
C PHE A 204 3.16 -10.91 -3.96
N VAL A 205 2.93 -10.44 -2.73
CA VAL A 205 1.64 -10.52 -2.04
C VAL A 205 1.16 -9.10 -1.78
N CYS A 206 0.01 -8.78 -2.35
CA CYS A 206 -0.62 -7.46 -2.19
C CYS A 206 -2.00 -7.62 -1.57
N MET A 207 -2.20 -6.97 -0.43
CA MET A 207 -3.52 -6.81 0.19
C MET A 207 -3.96 -5.36 0.04
N ASN A 208 -5.15 -5.12 -0.47
CA ASN A 208 -5.59 -3.76 -0.77
C ASN A 208 -7.08 -3.56 -0.44
N PHE A 209 -7.47 -2.30 -0.24
CA PHE A 209 -8.89 -1.95 -0.23
C PHE A 209 -9.46 -2.09 -1.63
N GLY A 210 -10.67 -2.65 -1.71
CA GLY A 210 -11.37 -2.87 -2.97
C GLY A 210 -12.87 -2.64 -2.83
N ILE A 211 -13.57 -2.81 -3.96
CA ILE A 211 -15.03 -2.81 -4.04
C ILE A 211 -15.47 -4.25 -4.27
N ASP A 212 -16.38 -4.75 -3.43
CA ASP A 212 -16.94 -6.09 -3.58
C ASP A 212 -18.08 -6.17 -4.61
N GLU A 213 -18.60 -7.38 -4.84
CA GLU A 213 -19.68 -7.64 -5.82
C GLU A 213 -21.02 -6.96 -5.47
N LYS A 214 -21.16 -6.47 -4.24
CA LYS A 214 -22.32 -5.70 -3.79
C LYS A 214 -22.08 -4.20 -3.83
N GLY A 215 -20.94 -3.75 -4.38
CA GLY A 215 -20.54 -2.35 -4.44
C GLY A 215 -20.11 -1.79 -3.09
N ARG A 216 -19.79 -2.63 -2.10
CA ARG A 216 -19.34 -2.19 -0.78
C ARG A 216 -17.82 -1.96 -0.80
N TYR A 217 -17.37 -0.96 -0.06
CA TYR A 217 -15.97 -0.55 0.06
C TYR A 217 -15.67 -0.12 1.51
N LEU A 218 -14.41 0.17 1.81
CA LEU A 218 -13.99 0.61 3.12
C LEU A 218 -14.85 1.80 3.60
N GLY A 219 -15.46 1.64 4.77
CA GLY A 219 -16.34 2.66 5.35
C GLY A 219 -17.77 2.69 4.80
N ASN A 220 -18.15 1.72 3.94
CA ASN A 220 -19.52 1.55 3.46
C ASN A 220 -19.97 0.08 3.53
N THR A 221 -19.97 -0.48 4.72
CA THR A 221 -20.36 -1.89 4.95
C THR A 221 -21.65 -2.08 5.72
N GLY A 222 -22.09 -1.05 6.44
CA GLY A 222 -23.28 -1.08 7.33
C GLY A 222 -24.38 -0.10 6.95
N GLY A 223 -24.45 0.37 5.70
CA GLY A 223 -25.44 1.34 5.25
C GLY A 223 -25.09 2.81 5.52
N HIS A 224 -23.97 3.06 6.19
CA HIS A 224 -23.41 4.40 6.35
C HIS A 224 -22.15 4.53 5.54
N SER A 225 -22.03 5.59 4.73
CA SER A 225 -20.82 5.90 3.98
C SER A 225 -19.94 6.85 4.79
N MET A 226 -18.76 6.37 5.18
CA MET A 226 -17.75 7.18 5.87
C MET A 226 -17.34 8.40 5.04
N PHE A 227 -17.15 8.23 3.74
CA PHE A 227 -16.72 9.31 2.86
C PHE A 227 -17.84 10.33 2.61
N ASP A 228 -19.11 9.90 2.58
CA ASP A 228 -20.25 10.84 2.49
C ASP A 228 -20.35 11.68 3.76
N GLN A 229 -20.09 11.10 4.93
CA GLN A 229 -20.03 11.85 6.20
C GLN A 229 -18.85 12.82 6.22
N PHE A 230 -17.67 12.40 5.77
CA PHE A 230 -16.52 13.32 5.63
C PHE A 230 -16.86 14.47 4.68
N ASN A 231 -17.49 14.17 3.56
CA ASN A 231 -17.91 15.18 2.61
C ASN A 231 -18.92 16.15 3.20
N GLN A 232 -19.91 15.64 3.94
CA GLN A 232 -20.92 16.47 4.60
C GLN A 232 -20.27 17.47 5.57
N HIS A 233 -19.33 17.01 6.39
CA HIS A 233 -18.62 17.90 7.31
C HIS A 233 -17.73 18.90 6.56
N TRP A 234 -17.06 18.47 5.52
CA TRP A 234 -16.13 19.30 4.76
C TRP A 234 -16.88 20.36 3.93
N SER A 235 -18.01 19.99 3.30
CA SER A 235 -18.87 20.93 2.59
C SER A 235 -19.50 21.96 3.55
N ALA A 236 -19.89 21.55 4.77
CA ALA A 236 -20.40 22.49 5.77
C ALA A 236 -19.37 23.56 6.15
N HIS A 237 -18.08 23.24 6.20
CA HIS A 237 -17.04 24.24 6.43
C HIS A 237 -16.92 25.24 5.26
N PHE A 238 -17.05 24.75 4.03
CA PHE A 238 -17.09 25.59 2.85
C PHE A 238 -18.32 26.52 2.85
N ASP A 239 -19.51 25.99 3.12
CA ASP A 239 -20.77 26.75 3.17
C ASP A 239 -20.77 27.83 4.26
N GLN A 240 -20.04 27.59 5.36
CA GLN A 240 -19.85 28.56 6.45
C GLN A 240 -18.71 29.56 6.18
N GLY A 241 -18.01 29.46 5.03
CA GLY A 241 -16.89 30.32 4.70
C GLY A 241 -15.63 30.09 5.56
N ILE A 242 -15.53 28.96 6.25
CA ILE A 242 -14.35 28.58 7.06
C ILE A 242 -13.19 28.18 6.16
N ILE A 243 -13.49 27.52 5.04
CA ILE A 243 -12.55 27.15 4.00
C ILE A 243 -12.96 27.73 2.65
N THR A 244 -11.98 27.95 1.80
CA THR A 244 -12.19 28.41 0.42
C THR A 244 -12.64 27.28 -0.51
N ARG A 245 -13.14 27.62 -1.70
CA ARG A 245 -13.46 26.63 -2.74
C ARG A 245 -12.22 25.83 -3.16
N GLU A 246 -11.08 26.49 -3.24
CA GLU A 246 -9.81 25.85 -3.58
C GLU A 246 -9.39 24.83 -2.53
N GLU A 247 -9.46 25.17 -1.25
CA GLU A 247 -9.18 24.22 -0.16
C GLU A 247 -10.14 23.05 -0.18
N TYR A 248 -11.45 23.28 -0.42
CA TYR A 248 -12.45 22.24 -0.53
C TYR A 248 -12.08 21.21 -1.61
N ILE A 249 -11.73 21.67 -2.82
CA ILE A 249 -11.41 20.80 -3.95
C ILE A 249 -10.04 20.11 -3.77
N ASN A 250 -9.05 20.81 -3.23
CA ASN A 250 -7.70 20.26 -3.07
C ASN A 250 -7.60 19.20 -1.97
N ALA A 251 -8.55 19.16 -1.02
CA ALA A 251 -8.59 18.18 0.05
C ALA A 251 -9.10 16.78 -0.39
N THR A 252 -9.39 16.56 -1.67
CA THR A 252 -9.84 15.28 -2.18
C THR A 252 -8.77 14.20 -2.06
N PHE A 253 -9.21 12.97 -1.70
CA PHE A 253 -8.31 11.83 -1.59
C PHE A 253 -7.83 11.36 -2.97
N ALA A 254 -6.52 11.18 -3.13
CA ALA A 254 -5.89 10.65 -4.33
C ALA A 254 -5.95 9.11 -4.34
N GLN A 255 -7.13 8.53 -4.28
CA GLN A 255 -7.37 7.09 -4.11
C GLN A 255 -8.39 6.58 -5.12
N HIS A 256 -8.23 5.30 -5.52
CA HIS A 256 -9.22 4.55 -6.27
C HIS A 256 -9.32 3.13 -5.70
N TYR A 257 -10.52 2.74 -5.28
CA TYR A 257 -10.80 1.36 -4.86
C TYR A 257 -11.19 0.54 -6.07
N ARG A 258 -10.41 -0.49 -6.36
CA ARG A 258 -10.60 -1.38 -7.51
C ARG A 258 -11.57 -2.49 -7.16
N THR A 259 -12.35 -2.92 -8.14
CA THR A 259 -13.06 -4.19 -8.11
C THR A 259 -12.08 -5.35 -8.31
N LEU A 260 -12.53 -6.59 -8.07
CA LEU A 260 -11.71 -7.77 -8.35
C LEU A 260 -11.34 -7.85 -9.84
N ASP A 261 -12.28 -7.52 -10.73
CA ASP A 261 -12.03 -7.52 -12.18
C ASP A 261 -10.96 -6.50 -12.58
N GLU A 262 -10.98 -5.29 -11.99
CA GLU A 262 -9.94 -4.29 -12.22
C GLU A 262 -8.57 -4.74 -11.69
N PHE A 263 -8.52 -5.47 -10.57
CA PHE A 263 -7.28 -6.08 -10.08
C PHE A 263 -6.76 -7.16 -11.02
N CYS A 264 -7.65 -7.96 -11.62
CA CYS A 264 -7.30 -9.07 -12.49
C CYS A 264 -7.03 -8.65 -13.95
N ALA A 265 -7.52 -7.50 -14.39
CA ALA A 265 -7.46 -7.06 -15.80
C ALA A 265 -6.03 -7.11 -16.41
N PRO A 266 -4.94 -6.66 -15.73
CA PRO A 266 -3.60 -6.72 -16.32
C PRO A 266 -3.12 -8.15 -16.62
N PHE A 267 -3.63 -9.15 -15.92
CA PHE A 267 -3.20 -10.54 -16.06
C PHE A 267 -3.80 -11.24 -17.27
N SER A 268 -4.97 -10.80 -17.72
CA SER A 268 -5.59 -11.29 -18.96
C SER A 268 -4.92 -10.74 -20.23
N LEU A 269 -4.16 -9.65 -20.10
CA LEU A 269 -3.48 -8.97 -21.21
C LEU A 269 -1.98 -9.28 -21.29
N SER A 270 -1.38 -9.86 -20.27
CA SER A 270 0.06 -10.06 -20.17
C SER A 270 0.45 -11.52 -20.02
N LEU A 271 1.66 -11.87 -20.53
CA LEU A 271 2.31 -13.17 -20.35
C LEU A 271 2.79 -13.42 -18.88
N ILE A 272 2.30 -12.68 -17.90
CA ILE A 272 2.64 -12.87 -16.50
C ILE A 272 1.79 -14.01 -15.96
N HIS A 273 2.42 -15.17 -15.77
CA HIS A 273 1.77 -16.31 -15.09
C HIS A 273 1.58 -16.00 -13.61
N ILE A 274 0.32 -15.87 -13.18
CA ILE A 274 -0.05 -15.61 -11.80
C ILE A 274 -0.96 -16.72 -11.32
N SER A 275 -0.67 -17.21 -10.12
CA SER A 275 -1.62 -18.03 -9.37
C SER A 275 -2.85 -17.18 -9.01
N GLU A 276 -4.05 -17.74 -9.16
CA GLU A 276 -5.32 -17.06 -8.93
C GLU A 276 -5.35 -16.27 -7.64
N PRO A 277 -5.99 -15.07 -7.63
CA PRO A 277 -6.18 -14.31 -6.42
C PRO A 277 -7.01 -15.13 -5.42
N THR A 278 -6.40 -15.47 -4.29
CA THR A 278 -7.11 -16.15 -3.21
C THR A 278 -7.89 -15.12 -2.40
N ARG A 279 -9.22 -15.28 -2.33
CA ARG A 279 -10.06 -14.52 -1.40
C ARG A 279 -9.83 -15.04 0.01
N PRO A 280 -9.57 -14.20 1.01
CA PRO A 280 -9.74 -14.62 2.39
C PRO A 280 -11.22 -15.00 2.58
N SER A 281 -11.48 -16.17 3.16
CA SER A 281 -12.82 -16.48 3.66
C SER A 281 -13.20 -15.47 4.74
N VAL A 282 -14.30 -14.77 4.52
CA VAL A 282 -14.90 -13.84 5.47
C VAL A 282 -15.48 -14.62 6.65
#